data_215893616e51c1a5d625c426a7c6cdcf
#
_entry.id   215893616e51c1a5d625c426a7c6cdcf
#
_cell.length_a   1.000
_cell.length_b   1.000
_cell.length_c   1.000
_cell.angle_alpha   90.00
_cell.angle_beta   90.00
_cell.angle_gamma   90.00
#
_symmetry.space_group_name_H-M   'P 1'
#
loop_
_entity.id
_entity.type
_entity.pdbx_description
1 polymer ?
#
loop_
_entity_poly.entity_id
_entity_poly.type
_entity_poly.pdbx_seq_one_letter_code
_entity_poly.pdbx_strand_id
1 'polypeptide(L)'
;MFNIRKETVERLRKEYPVGCRVELTRMNDPYRTDLVPGCRGTVIGVDDAGSIHVNWDIHSSLAVIYGEDACKRLDSVTTVCYNTRKEWDERTKAICFFKQAFECSEGSEQARYSRILIQLYDGETYCTDEV
;
A
#
# COMPACT_ATOMS: atom_id res chain seq x y z
N MET A 1 15.90 27.65 0.96
CA MET A 1 16.05 26.34 0.32
C MET A 1 16.08 25.26 1.38
N PHE A 2 15.34 24.23 1.15
CA PHE A 2 15.17 23.13 2.09
C PHE A 2 16.34 22.14 1.94
N ASN A 3 17.19 22.07 2.95
CA ASN A 3 18.27 21.07 2.97
C ASN A 3 17.83 19.87 3.80
N ILE A 4 17.47 18.79 3.13
CA ILE A 4 17.12 17.55 3.79
C ILE A 4 18.38 16.78 4.16
N ARG A 5 18.39 16.15 5.33
CA ARG A 5 19.49 15.32 5.77
C ARG A 5 19.55 14.03 4.95
N LYS A 6 20.76 13.57 4.67
CA LYS A 6 20.99 12.31 3.96
C LYS A 6 20.30 11.13 4.66
N GLU A 7 20.35 11.08 5.98
CA GLU A 7 19.72 10.04 6.80
C GLU A 7 18.19 10.03 6.62
N THR A 8 17.59 11.22 6.46
CA THR A 8 16.16 11.36 6.22
C THR A 8 15.80 10.79 4.84
N VAL A 9 16.59 11.09 3.81
CA VAL A 9 16.38 10.56 2.45
C VAL A 9 16.49 9.03 2.46
N GLU A 10 17.51 8.48 3.14
CA GLU A 10 17.70 7.03 3.25
C GLU A 10 16.50 6.37 3.97
N ARG A 11 15.99 7.00 5.03
CA ARG A 11 14.79 6.52 5.73
C ARG A 11 13.57 6.51 4.83
N LEU A 12 13.37 7.59 4.06
CA LEU A 12 12.25 7.68 3.12
C LEU A 12 12.33 6.60 2.04
N ARG A 13 13.52 6.31 1.53
CA ARG A 13 13.73 5.25 0.55
C ARG A 13 13.40 3.85 1.10
N LYS A 14 13.64 3.62 2.38
CA LYS A 14 13.27 2.36 3.04
C LYS A 14 11.78 2.29 3.33
N GLU A 15 11.18 3.39 3.74
CA GLU A 15 9.76 3.49 4.07
C GLU A 15 8.88 3.41 2.83
N TYR A 16 9.35 4.01 1.71
CA TYR A 16 8.63 4.06 0.44
C TYR A 16 9.42 3.42 -0.69
N PRO A 17 9.62 2.09 -0.67
CA PRO A 17 10.36 1.42 -1.74
C PRO A 17 9.59 1.46 -3.04
N VAL A 18 10.33 1.38 -4.17
CA VAL A 18 9.75 1.33 -5.51
C VAL A 18 8.73 0.19 -5.59
N GLY A 19 7.55 0.50 -6.09
CA GLY A 19 6.46 -0.47 -6.24
C GLY A 19 5.47 -0.50 -5.08
N CYS A 20 5.75 0.18 -3.95
CA CYS A 20 4.78 0.21 -2.86
C CYS A 20 3.60 1.13 -3.18
N ARG A 21 2.45 0.82 -2.59
CA ARG A 21 1.23 1.63 -2.76
C ARG A 21 1.15 2.69 -1.69
N VAL A 22 0.71 3.89 -2.07
CA VAL A 22 0.54 5.02 -1.18
C VAL A 22 -0.81 5.69 -1.42
N GLU A 23 -1.26 6.42 -0.41
CA GLU A 23 -2.45 7.27 -0.50
C GLU A 23 -2.06 8.70 -0.13
N LEU A 24 -2.47 9.64 -0.95
CA LEU A 24 -2.22 11.07 -0.69
C LEU A 24 -3.03 11.52 0.52
N THR A 25 -2.38 12.17 1.50
CA THR A 25 -3.04 12.70 2.69
C THR A 25 -3.06 14.22 2.71
N ARG A 26 -2.11 14.86 2.04
CA ARG A 26 -2.05 16.33 1.91
C ARG A 26 -1.33 16.72 0.63
N MET A 27 -1.94 17.59 -0.15
CA MET A 27 -1.33 18.18 -1.34
C MET A 27 -1.44 19.70 -1.25
N ASN A 28 -0.31 20.38 -1.26
CA ASN A 28 -0.21 21.83 -1.04
C ASN A 28 0.06 22.61 -2.34
N ASP A 29 -0.27 22.03 -3.49
CA ASP A 29 -0.12 22.67 -4.79
C ASP A 29 -1.47 23.30 -5.22
N PRO A 30 -1.59 24.63 -5.26
CA PRO A 30 -2.86 25.30 -5.59
C PRO A 30 -3.28 25.11 -7.06
N TYR A 31 -2.36 24.67 -7.91
CA TYR A 31 -2.63 24.45 -9.34
C TYR A 31 -3.07 23.03 -9.67
N ARG A 32 -3.05 22.13 -8.68
CA ARG A 32 -3.42 20.72 -8.87
C ARG A 32 -4.72 20.40 -8.17
N THR A 33 -5.83 20.61 -8.90
CA THR A 33 -7.18 20.38 -8.36
C THR A 33 -7.65 18.93 -8.55
N ASP A 34 -6.96 18.17 -9.41
CA ASP A 34 -7.25 16.76 -9.69
C ASP A 34 -6.60 15.80 -8.68
N LEU A 35 -5.51 16.22 -8.05
CA LEU A 35 -4.75 15.41 -7.09
C LEU A 35 -5.12 15.83 -5.66
N VAL A 36 -6.12 15.18 -5.12
CA VAL A 36 -6.69 15.50 -3.80
C VAL A 36 -6.42 14.38 -2.79
N PRO A 37 -6.49 14.66 -1.48
CA PRO A 37 -6.37 13.61 -0.47
C PRO A 37 -7.33 12.45 -0.76
N GLY A 38 -6.81 11.22 -0.62
CA GLY A 38 -7.53 10.00 -0.98
C GLY A 38 -7.09 9.39 -2.31
N CYS A 39 -6.40 10.14 -3.18
CA CYS A 39 -5.81 9.58 -4.39
C CYS A 39 -4.74 8.57 -4.03
N ARG A 40 -4.69 7.46 -4.79
CA ARG A 40 -3.72 6.37 -4.58
C ARG A 40 -2.81 6.23 -5.78
N GLY A 41 -1.63 5.69 -5.54
CA GLY A 41 -0.65 5.50 -6.58
C GLY A 41 0.47 4.55 -6.17
N THR A 42 1.42 4.36 -7.08
CA THR A 42 2.57 3.48 -6.89
C THR A 42 3.85 4.30 -6.90
N VAL A 43 4.69 4.09 -5.88
CA VAL A 43 5.98 4.79 -5.77
C VAL A 43 6.92 4.31 -6.87
N ILE A 44 7.55 5.27 -7.57
CA ILE A 44 8.56 5.01 -8.60
C ILE A 44 9.96 5.40 -8.14
N GLY A 45 10.09 6.14 -7.05
CA GLY A 45 11.38 6.47 -6.46
C GLY A 45 11.30 7.62 -5.47
N VAL A 46 12.41 7.83 -4.75
CA VAL A 46 12.61 8.99 -3.87
C VAL A 46 13.88 9.68 -4.30
N ASP A 47 13.81 10.97 -4.61
CA ASP A 47 14.98 11.72 -5.06
C ASP A 47 15.83 12.25 -3.88
N ASP A 48 16.94 12.89 -4.18
CA ASP A 48 17.87 13.40 -3.17
C ASP A 48 17.32 14.56 -2.34
N ALA A 49 16.26 15.19 -2.81
CA ALA A 49 15.54 16.22 -2.06
C ALA A 49 14.46 15.65 -1.14
N GLY A 50 14.28 14.33 -1.13
CA GLY A 50 13.27 13.66 -0.33
C GLY A 50 11.87 13.70 -0.93
N SER A 51 11.75 14.08 -2.19
CA SER A 51 10.46 14.04 -2.89
C SER A 51 10.15 12.62 -3.32
N ILE A 52 8.94 12.15 -2.99
CA ILE A 52 8.47 10.81 -3.33
C ILE A 52 7.77 10.90 -4.69
N HIS A 53 8.37 10.29 -5.69
CA HIS A 53 7.80 10.26 -7.04
C HIS A 53 6.79 9.12 -7.12
N VAL A 54 5.57 9.47 -7.48
CA VAL A 54 4.43 8.55 -7.48
C VAL A 54 3.75 8.58 -8.84
N ASN A 55 3.49 7.40 -9.37
CA ASN A 55 2.62 7.24 -10.53
C ASN A 55 1.20 7.05 -10.02
N TRP A 56 0.42 8.13 -10.02
CA TRP A 56 -0.93 8.14 -9.47
C TRP A 56 -1.91 7.43 -10.39
N ASP A 57 -2.90 6.76 -9.81
CA ASP A 57 -3.90 5.99 -10.57
C ASP A 57 -4.75 6.87 -11.49
N ILE A 58 -4.78 8.17 -11.25
CA ILE A 58 -5.45 9.16 -12.12
C ILE A 58 -4.58 9.58 -13.32
N HIS A 59 -3.52 8.82 -13.63
CA HIS A 59 -2.58 9.09 -14.72
C HIS A 59 -1.79 10.39 -14.57
N SER A 60 -1.42 10.71 -13.32
CA SER A 60 -0.52 11.82 -12.99
C SER A 60 0.76 11.29 -12.37
N SER A 61 1.88 11.98 -12.57
CA SER A 61 3.18 11.60 -12.02
C SER A 61 3.79 12.69 -11.12
N LEU A 62 2.96 13.44 -10.43
CA LEU A 62 3.43 14.51 -9.54
C LEU A 62 4.09 13.92 -8.28
N ALA A 63 5.23 14.50 -7.87
CA ALA A 63 5.93 14.09 -6.67
C ALA A 63 5.28 14.64 -5.39
N VAL A 64 5.39 13.88 -4.29
CA VAL A 64 5.03 14.32 -2.95
C VAL A 64 6.26 15.01 -2.35
N ILE A 65 6.18 16.31 -2.12
CA ILE A 65 7.32 17.14 -1.70
C ILE A 65 7.46 17.10 -0.18
N TYR A 66 8.63 16.71 0.28
CA TYR A 66 8.94 16.63 1.71
C TYR A 66 8.70 17.98 2.39
N GLY A 67 7.92 17.96 3.48
CA GLY A 67 7.59 19.16 4.26
C GLY A 67 6.40 19.94 3.78
N GLU A 68 5.95 19.75 2.53
CA GLU A 68 4.81 20.46 1.95
C GLU A 68 3.60 19.56 1.73
N ASP A 69 3.85 18.40 1.13
CA ASP A 69 2.83 17.40 0.83
C ASP A 69 3.01 16.19 1.75
N ALA A 70 2.03 15.34 1.82
CA ALA A 70 2.12 14.12 2.62
C ALA A 70 1.36 12.98 1.98
N CYS A 71 1.89 11.78 2.16
CA CYS A 71 1.22 10.53 1.80
C CYS A 71 1.45 9.49 2.90
N LYS A 72 0.66 8.43 2.89
CA LYS A 72 0.86 7.27 3.77
C LYS A 72 1.05 6.02 2.93
N ARG A 73 1.91 5.12 3.40
CA ARG A 73 2.09 3.82 2.77
C ARG A 73 0.90 2.93 3.11
N LEU A 74 0.35 2.26 2.09
CA LEU A 74 -0.68 1.27 2.27
C LEU A 74 -0.03 -0.09 2.55
N ASP A 75 -0.62 -0.88 3.43
CA ASP A 75 -0.16 -2.22 3.74
C ASP A 75 -0.75 -3.19 2.73
N SER A 76 -0.15 -3.24 1.54
CA SER A 76 -0.61 -4.05 0.42
C SER A 76 -0.28 -5.52 0.62
N VAL A 77 -1.22 -6.39 0.25
CA VAL A 77 -1.03 -7.84 0.27
C VAL A 77 -1.64 -8.47 -0.98
N THR A 78 -1.14 -9.64 -1.34
CA THR A 78 -1.69 -10.48 -2.40
C THR A 78 -2.22 -11.76 -1.78
N THR A 79 -3.44 -12.15 -2.13
CA THR A 79 -4.02 -13.42 -1.68
C THR A 79 -4.34 -14.30 -2.89
N VAL A 80 -4.12 -15.60 -2.74
CA VAL A 80 -4.47 -16.61 -3.73
C VAL A 80 -5.34 -17.65 -3.04
N CYS A 81 -6.61 -17.69 -3.40
CA CYS A 81 -7.60 -18.61 -2.83
C CYS A 81 -8.40 -19.24 -3.96
N TYR A 82 -8.51 -20.57 -3.97
CA TYR A 82 -9.14 -21.31 -5.06
C TYR A 82 -8.57 -20.91 -6.43
N ASN A 83 -7.24 -20.76 -6.52
CA ASN A 83 -6.51 -20.29 -7.70
C ASN A 83 -6.87 -18.89 -8.17
N THR A 84 -7.63 -18.16 -7.39
CA THR A 84 -8.00 -16.76 -7.69
C THR A 84 -7.02 -15.82 -6.98
N ARG A 85 -6.22 -15.11 -7.77
CA ARG A 85 -5.29 -14.10 -7.27
C ARG A 85 -6.02 -12.77 -7.10
N LYS A 86 -5.87 -12.18 -5.93
CA LYS A 86 -6.38 -10.84 -5.66
C LYS A 86 -5.34 -9.99 -4.96
N GLU A 87 -5.18 -8.76 -5.43
CA GLU A 87 -4.30 -7.77 -4.81
C GLU A 87 -5.15 -6.80 -3.99
N TRP A 88 -4.71 -6.55 -2.76
CA TRP A 88 -5.40 -5.69 -1.81
C TRP A 88 -4.50 -4.50 -1.50
N ASP A 89 -5.04 -3.29 -1.56
CA ASP A 89 -4.30 -2.08 -1.19
C ASP A 89 -4.09 -1.98 0.33
N GLU A 90 -4.96 -2.60 1.12
CA GLU A 90 -4.88 -2.57 2.57
C GLU A 90 -5.09 -3.98 3.15
N ARG A 91 -4.19 -4.40 4.02
CA ARG A 91 -4.25 -5.69 4.73
C ARG A 91 -5.56 -5.86 5.50
N THR A 92 -6.03 -4.79 6.14
CA THR A 92 -7.27 -4.83 6.93
C THR A 92 -8.50 -5.22 6.12
N LYS A 93 -8.54 -4.81 4.85
CA LYS A 93 -9.63 -5.19 3.94
C LYS A 93 -9.59 -6.68 3.61
N ALA A 94 -8.38 -7.22 3.38
CA ALA A 94 -8.20 -8.65 3.16
C ALA A 94 -8.60 -9.45 4.39
N ILE A 95 -8.20 -9.02 5.57
CA ILE A 95 -8.55 -9.67 6.83
C ILE A 95 -10.07 -9.69 7.02
N CYS A 96 -10.74 -8.56 6.81
CA CYS A 96 -12.21 -8.48 6.90
C CYS A 96 -12.90 -9.47 5.96
N PHE A 97 -12.44 -9.53 4.72
CA PHE A 97 -13.02 -10.45 3.72
C PHE A 97 -12.87 -11.91 4.14
N PHE A 98 -11.65 -12.33 4.48
CA PHE A 98 -11.38 -13.72 4.83
C PHE A 98 -11.93 -14.12 6.19
N LYS A 99 -12.02 -13.17 7.13
CA LYS A 99 -12.65 -13.41 8.43
C LYS A 99 -14.15 -13.69 8.25
N GLN A 100 -14.82 -12.91 7.43
CA GLN A 100 -16.23 -13.12 7.12
C GLN A 100 -16.44 -14.44 6.39
N ALA A 101 -15.59 -14.76 5.41
CA ALA A 101 -15.64 -16.03 4.71
C ALA A 101 -15.42 -17.22 5.66
N PHE A 102 -14.49 -17.09 6.61
CA PHE A 102 -14.24 -18.09 7.64
C PHE A 102 -15.46 -18.31 8.52
N GLU A 103 -16.10 -17.25 8.98
CA GLU A 103 -17.29 -17.34 9.85
C GLU A 103 -18.50 -17.94 9.14
N CYS A 104 -18.58 -17.80 7.81
CA CYS A 104 -19.69 -18.31 7.00
C CYS A 104 -19.43 -19.70 6.40
N SER A 105 -18.32 -20.35 6.74
CA SER A 105 -17.93 -21.63 6.16
C SER A 105 -17.70 -22.70 7.22
N GLU A 106 -17.59 -23.96 6.79
CA GLU A 106 -17.37 -25.12 7.65
C GLU A 106 -16.38 -26.10 7.02
N GLY A 107 -15.77 -26.94 7.86
CA GLY A 107 -14.94 -28.04 7.42
C GLY A 107 -13.68 -27.59 6.67
N SER A 108 -13.43 -28.24 5.53
CA SER A 108 -12.21 -27.99 4.74
C SER A 108 -12.17 -26.58 4.15
N GLU A 109 -13.31 -26.01 3.83
CA GLU A 109 -13.39 -24.63 3.35
C GLU A 109 -12.99 -23.63 4.44
N GLN A 110 -13.49 -23.83 5.65
CA GLN A 110 -13.11 -23.00 6.80
C GLN A 110 -11.61 -23.10 7.09
N ALA A 111 -11.02 -24.31 7.00
CA ALA A 111 -9.58 -24.51 7.17
C ALA A 111 -8.78 -23.76 6.10
N ARG A 112 -9.28 -23.70 4.87
CA ARG A 112 -8.65 -22.98 3.77
C ARG A 112 -8.57 -21.47 4.06
N TYR A 113 -9.67 -20.87 4.49
CA TYR A 113 -9.69 -19.43 4.86
C TYR A 113 -8.83 -19.16 6.09
N SER A 114 -8.79 -20.08 7.05
CA SER A 114 -7.93 -19.99 8.23
C SER A 114 -6.45 -19.90 7.88
N ARG A 115 -5.98 -20.68 6.89
CA ARG A 115 -4.58 -20.61 6.43
C ARG A 115 -4.21 -19.22 5.93
N ILE A 116 -5.09 -18.61 5.15
CA ILE A 116 -4.86 -17.26 4.63
C ILE A 116 -4.87 -16.24 5.78
N LEU A 117 -5.84 -16.34 6.71
CA LEU A 117 -5.92 -15.43 7.85
C LEU A 117 -4.68 -15.48 8.73
N ILE A 118 -4.14 -16.66 9.00
CA ILE A 118 -2.91 -16.81 9.80
C ILE A 118 -1.76 -16.06 9.14
N GLN A 119 -1.58 -16.22 7.83
CA GLN A 119 -0.54 -15.53 7.08
C GLN A 119 -0.75 -14.01 7.08
N LEU A 120 -1.98 -13.54 6.95
CA LEU A 120 -2.31 -12.12 7.02
C LEU A 120 -1.95 -11.53 8.39
N TYR A 121 -2.27 -12.22 9.48
CA TYR A 121 -1.94 -11.77 10.83
C TYR A 121 -0.43 -11.84 11.11
N ASP A 122 0.29 -12.75 10.45
CA ASP A 122 1.75 -12.87 10.59
C ASP A 122 2.52 -11.80 9.79
N GLY A 123 1.85 -10.98 9.02
CA GLY A 123 2.48 -9.91 8.27
C GLY A 123 2.98 -10.32 6.88
N GLU A 124 2.61 -11.51 6.39
CA GLU A 124 3.01 -11.97 5.07
C GLU A 124 2.39 -11.10 3.97
N THR A 125 3.15 -10.84 2.92
CA THR A 125 2.68 -10.04 1.78
C THR A 125 2.09 -10.87 0.66
N TYR A 126 2.34 -12.16 0.68
CA TYR A 126 1.75 -13.14 -0.25
C TYR A 126 1.16 -14.26 0.57
N CYS A 127 -0.15 -14.42 0.50
CA CYS A 127 -0.90 -15.37 1.30
C CYS A 127 -1.64 -16.34 0.39
N THR A 128 -1.54 -17.61 0.66
CA THR A 128 -2.17 -18.66 -0.17
C THR A 128 -2.86 -19.71 0.69
N ASP A 129 -3.91 -20.29 0.15
CA ASP A 129 -4.63 -21.40 0.77
C ASP A 129 -3.95 -22.77 0.54
N GLU A 130 -2.91 -22.80 -0.27
CA GLU A 130 -2.14 -24.00 -0.53
C GLU A 130 -1.19 -24.32 0.64
N VAL A 131 -1.00 -25.62 0.86
CA VAL A 131 -0.12 -26.12 1.92
C VAL A 131 1.31 -26.25 1.42
#